data_71ae39aecf0682d182d69048862a86ab
#
_entry.id   71ae39aecf0682d182d69048862a86ab
#
_cell.length_a   1.000
_cell.length_b   1.000
_cell.length_c   1.000
_cell.angle_alpha   90.00
_cell.angle_beta   90.00
_cell.angle_gamma   90.00
#
_symmetry.space_group_name_H-M   'P 1'
#
loop_
_entity.id
_entity.type
_entity.pdbx_description
1 polymer ?
#
loop_
_entity_poly.entity_id
_entity_poly.type
_entity_poly.pdbx_seq_one_letter_code
_entity_poly.pdbx_strand_id
1 'polypeptide(L)'
;MQGQLARHQAGPVDLALTQGACGGDLLFTEACLKRGVKVNWLQPFHEAEFIRNSVVCCAEGWRKRYYDAKLGREVSIRSAPEALGAMPSGAREGYPYERCNLWLLYTALSYGIDKVRFVCLWNGGGGDGPGGTAHMYNEVNQRTGQVTWIDTRTL
;
A
#
# COMPACT_ATOMS: atom_id res chain seq x y z
N MET A 1 -7.56 10.74 5.39
CA MET A 1 -6.33 10.02 5.79
C MET A 1 -5.76 10.49 7.13
N GLN A 2 -5.33 11.73 7.30
CA GLN A 2 -4.72 12.25 8.54
C GLN A 2 -5.56 11.98 9.81
N GLY A 3 -6.87 12.19 9.76
CA GLY A 3 -7.78 11.95 10.88
C GLY A 3 -7.80 10.49 11.33
N GLN A 4 -7.67 9.53 10.42
CA GLN A 4 -7.63 8.10 10.76
C GLN A 4 -6.30 7.73 11.42
N LEU A 5 -5.17 8.23 10.89
CA LEU A 5 -3.86 8.02 11.53
C LEU A 5 -3.81 8.65 12.93
N ALA A 6 -4.46 9.78 13.13
CA ALA A 6 -4.59 10.39 14.46
C ALA A 6 -5.40 9.51 15.42
N ARG A 7 -6.52 8.95 14.98
CA ARG A 7 -7.34 8.01 15.79
C ARG A 7 -6.55 6.75 16.19
N HIS A 8 -5.69 6.26 15.32
CA HIS A 8 -4.80 5.13 15.60
C HIS A 8 -3.54 5.56 16.39
N GLN A 9 -3.39 6.85 16.73
CA GLN A 9 -2.23 7.39 17.42
C GLN A 9 -0.89 7.09 16.70
N ALA A 10 -0.94 6.96 15.35
CA ALA A 10 0.23 6.63 14.56
C ALA A 10 1.35 7.67 14.76
N GLY A 11 2.57 7.19 14.94
CA GLY A 11 3.74 8.01 15.26
C GLY A 11 5.08 7.34 14.93
N PRO A 12 6.20 7.90 15.38
CA PRO A 12 7.56 7.49 14.97
C PRO A 12 7.96 6.05 15.34
N VAL A 13 7.25 5.41 16.26
CA VAL A 13 7.49 4.01 16.64
C VAL A 13 6.78 3.01 15.74
N ASP A 14 5.88 3.48 14.90
CA ASP A 14 5.10 2.66 13.98
C ASP A 14 5.79 2.51 12.63
N LEU A 15 5.37 1.46 11.91
CA LEU A 15 5.79 1.16 10.56
C LEU A 15 4.57 1.11 9.65
N ALA A 16 4.60 1.89 8.59
CA ALA A 16 3.60 1.84 7.53
C ALA A 16 4.08 0.96 6.37
N LEU A 17 3.20 0.12 5.86
CA LEU A 17 3.43 -0.73 4.71
C LEU A 17 2.44 -0.38 3.60
N THR A 18 2.94 -0.12 2.39
CA THR A 18 2.11 0.18 1.21
C THR A 18 2.91 -0.10 -0.06
N GLN A 19 2.33 0.02 -1.24
CA GLN A 19 3.07 -0.11 -2.50
C GLN A 19 3.64 1.23 -3.00
N GLY A 20 3.01 2.35 -2.65
CA GLY A 20 3.37 3.67 -3.15
C GLY A 20 2.76 4.00 -4.53
N ALA A 21 1.66 3.35 -4.90
CA ALA A 21 0.90 3.64 -6.11
C ALA A 21 0.23 5.02 -6.06
N CYS A 22 -0.18 5.54 -7.23
CA CYS A 22 -0.99 6.77 -7.31
C CYS A 22 -2.28 6.63 -6.49
N GLY A 23 -2.80 7.74 -5.99
CA GLY A 23 -4.04 7.74 -5.19
C GLY A 23 -3.81 7.39 -3.72
N GLY A 24 -4.51 6.38 -3.22
CA GLY A 24 -4.57 6.01 -1.81
C GLY A 24 -3.20 5.79 -1.16
N ASP A 25 -2.31 5.07 -1.82
CA ASP A 25 -0.99 4.71 -1.28
C ASP A 25 -0.09 5.93 -1.06
N LEU A 26 0.00 6.83 -2.05
CA LEU A 26 0.80 8.04 -1.90
C LEU A 26 0.18 9.02 -0.90
N LEU A 27 -1.16 9.15 -0.86
CA LEU A 27 -1.85 9.94 0.17
C LEU A 27 -1.60 9.38 1.58
N PHE A 28 -1.59 8.06 1.71
CA PHE A 28 -1.27 7.38 2.97
C PHE A 28 0.20 7.62 3.35
N THR A 29 1.13 7.44 2.41
CA THR A 29 2.55 7.71 2.62
C THR A 29 2.79 9.12 3.12
N GLU A 30 2.27 10.14 2.43
CA GLU A 30 2.43 11.55 2.83
C GLU A 30 1.85 11.83 4.22
N ALA A 31 0.73 11.18 4.54
CA ALA A 31 0.10 11.31 5.85
C ALA A 31 0.95 10.68 6.96
N CYS A 32 1.59 9.54 6.68
CA CYS A 32 2.52 8.87 7.58
C CYS A 32 3.78 9.70 7.82
N LEU A 33 4.39 10.21 6.74
CA LEU A 33 5.60 11.04 6.82
C LEU A 33 5.39 12.31 7.66
N LYS A 34 4.23 12.97 7.55
CA LYS A 34 3.87 14.14 8.38
C LYS A 34 3.79 13.82 9.87
N ARG A 35 3.69 12.54 10.23
CA ARG A 35 3.63 12.07 11.61
C ARG A 35 4.93 11.40 12.07
N GLY A 36 5.97 11.41 11.25
CA GLY A 36 7.25 10.76 11.53
C GLY A 36 7.21 9.23 11.46
N VAL A 37 6.14 8.65 10.88
CA VAL A 37 6.01 7.20 10.70
C VAL A 37 6.94 6.76 9.57
N LYS A 38 7.76 5.74 9.80
CA LYS A 38 8.58 5.11 8.76
C LYS A 38 7.69 4.35 7.78
N VAL A 39 8.03 4.42 6.50
CA VAL A 39 7.23 3.81 5.43
C VAL A 39 8.07 2.82 4.62
N ASN A 40 7.60 1.61 4.48
CA ASN A 40 8.18 0.63 3.55
C ASN A 40 7.25 0.45 2.36
N TRP A 41 7.75 0.76 1.18
CA TRP A 41 7.10 0.45 -0.08
C TRP A 41 7.51 -0.96 -0.53
N LEU A 42 6.53 -1.86 -0.57
CA LEU A 42 6.69 -3.20 -1.11
C LEU A 42 6.03 -3.22 -2.50
N GLN A 43 6.82 -3.28 -3.55
CA GLN A 43 6.38 -3.10 -4.92
C GLN A 43 6.28 -4.43 -5.68
N PRO A 44 5.23 -4.65 -6.49
CA PRO A 44 5.06 -5.90 -7.25
C PRO A 44 6.09 -6.09 -8.36
N PHE A 45 6.69 -5.00 -8.83
CA PHE A 45 7.67 -4.95 -9.92
C PHE A 45 8.93 -4.21 -9.49
N HIS A 46 9.96 -4.25 -10.32
CA HIS A 46 11.07 -3.30 -10.20
C HIS A 46 10.57 -1.87 -10.39
N GLU A 47 11.22 -0.92 -9.76
CA GLU A 47 10.72 0.44 -9.61
C GLU A 47 10.34 1.11 -10.93
N ALA A 48 11.16 0.99 -11.97
CA ALA A 48 10.88 1.62 -13.25
C ALA A 48 9.57 1.11 -13.90
N GLU A 49 9.30 -0.18 -13.79
CA GLU A 49 8.06 -0.79 -14.25
C GLU A 49 6.88 -0.39 -13.35
N PHE A 50 7.07 -0.40 -12.05
CA PHE A 50 6.05 0.03 -11.10
C PHE A 50 5.61 1.48 -11.34
N ILE A 51 6.55 2.39 -11.58
CA ILE A 51 6.24 3.79 -11.89
C ILE A 51 5.37 3.89 -13.14
N ARG A 52 5.71 3.16 -14.21
CA ARG A 52 4.90 3.16 -15.45
C ARG A 52 3.48 2.64 -15.23
N ASN A 53 3.36 1.54 -14.50
CA ASN A 53 2.09 0.81 -14.38
C ASN A 53 1.18 1.33 -13.28
N SER A 54 1.74 1.94 -12.23
CA SER A 54 1.01 2.21 -10.98
C SER A 54 1.18 3.63 -10.43
N VAL A 55 2.00 4.48 -11.04
CA VAL A 55 2.20 5.86 -10.58
C VAL A 55 1.74 6.87 -11.62
N VAL A 56 2.24 6.77 -12.86
CA VAL A 56 1.96 7.78 -13.89
C VAL A 56 0.68 7.51 -14.67
N CYS A 57 0.06 6.36 -14.48
CA CYS A 57 -1.17 5.97 -15.19
C CYS A 57 -2.41 6.80 -14.78
N CYS A 58 -2.39 7.45 -13.60
CA CYS A 58 -3.59 8.09 -13.05
C CYS A 58 -3.76 9.54 -13.49
N ALA A 59 -2.75 10.37 -13.31
CA ALA A 59 -2.74 11.79 -13.71
C ALA A 59 -1.34 12.38 -13.63
N GLU A 60 -1.15 13.53 -14.28
CA GLU A 60 0.04 14.36 -14.14
C GLU A 60 0.22 14.81 -12.69
N GLY A 61 1.44 14.81 -12.20
CA GLY A 61 1.75 15.21 -10.81
C GLY A 61 1.98 14.04 -9.83
N TRP A 62 1.42 12.85 -10.06
CA TRP A 62 1.69 11.70 -9.17
C TRP A 62 3.15 11.26 -9.21
N ARG A 63 3.80 11.39 -10.37
CA ARG A 63 5.24 11.13 -10.51
C ARG A 63 6.07 12.02 -9.58
N LYS A 64 5.75 13.32 -9.54
CA LYS A 64 6.43 14.25 -8.65
C LYS A 64 6.24 13.86 -7.19
N ARG A 65 5.00 13.59 -6.78
CA ARG A 65 4.68 13.16 -5.40
C ARG A 65 5.41 11.88 -4.98
N TYR A 66 5.52 10.93 -5.91
CA TYR A 66 6.28 9.70 -5.69
C TYR A 66 7.75 10.01 -5.37
N TYR A 67 8.40 10.81 -6.21
CA TYR A 67 9.80 11.16 -5.99
C TYR A 67 10.01 12.06 -4.78
N ASP A 68 9.12 13.00 -4.52
CA ASP A 68 9.18 13.85 -3.32
C ASP A 68 9.10 12.98 -2.04
N ALA A 69 8.21 12.01 -2.00
CA ALA A 69 8.11 11.08 -0.87
C ALA A 69 9.37 10.19 -0.75
N LYS A 70 9.88 9.68 -1.88
CA LYS A 70 11.09 8.85 -1.93
C LYS A 70 12.36 9.57 -1.45
N LEU A 71 12.46 10.87 -1.66
CA LEU A 71 13.61 11.69 -1.20
C LEU A 71 13.67 11.75 0.33
N GLY A 72 12.57 11.46 1.03
CA GLY A 72 12.55 11.35 2.48
C GLY A 72 13.33 10.12 2.96
N ARG A 73 14.17 10.30 3.99
CA ARG A 73 14.93 9.18 4.60
C ARG A 73 14.04 8.13 5.27
N GLU A 74 12.78 8.45 5.46
CA GLU A 74 11.79 7.61 6.14
C GLU A 74 11.11 6.59 5.19
N VAL A 75 11.37 6.66 3.87
CA VAL A 75 10.82 5.73 2.89
C VAL A 75 11.89 4.74 2.45
N SER A 76 11.61 3.45 2.60
CA SER A 76 12.42 2.38 2.01
C SER A 76 11.62 1.65 0.93
N ILE A 77 12.29 1.14 -0.09
CA ILE A 77 11.67 0.44 -1.22
C ILE A 77 12.25 -0.95 -1.34
N ARG A 78 11.37 -1.94 -1.52
CA ARG A 78 11.73 -3.32 -1.86
C ARG A 78 10.84 -3.81 -2.99
N SER A 79 11.40 -4.52 -3.95
CA SER A 79 10.64 -5.12 -5.06
C SER A 79 10.38 -6.61 -4.81
N ALA A 80 9.20 -7.09 -5.21
CA ALA A 80 8.87 -8.50 -5.09
C ALA A 80 9.79 -9.42 -5.90
N PRO A 81 10.24 -9.06 -7.13
CA PRO A 81 11.21 -9.87 -7.86
C PRO A 81 12.52 -10.12 -7.08
N GLU A 82 13.01 -9.12 -6.36
CA GLU A 82 14.23 -9.26 -5.55
C GLU A 82 14.01 -9.99 -4.22
N ALA A 83 12.88 -9.70 -3.56
CA ALA A 83 12.60 -10.21 -2.22
C ALA A 83 11.97 -11.61 -2.22
N LEU A 84 11.14 -11.92 -3.22
CA LEU A 84 10.35 -13.14 -3.31
C LEU A 84 10.74 -14.05 -4.50
N GLY A 85 11.70 -13.61 -5.32
CA GLY A 85 12.12 -14.29 -6.55
C GLY A 85 11.21 -14.00 -7.74
N ALA A 86 11.59 -14.54 -8.90
CA ALA A 86 10.90 -14.34 -10.16
C ALA A 86 9.42 -14.79 -10.13
N MET A 87 8.64 -14.22 -11.03
CA MET A 87 7.25 -14.66 -11.23
C MET A 87 7.21 -16.07 -11.83
N PRO A 88 6.27 -16.92 -11.38
CA PRO A 88 6.03 -18.19 -12.04
C PRO A 88 5.70 -17.98 -13.53
N SER A 89 6.21 -18.88 -14.38
CA SER A 89 5.84 -18.89 -15.80
C SER A 89 4.33 -19.14 -15.95
N GLY A 90 3.67 -18.36 -16.81
CA GLY A 90 2.22 -18.46 -17.01
C GLY A 90 1.36 -17.82 -15.89
N ALA A 91 1.96 -17.00 -15.03
CA ALA A 91 1.18 -16.22 -14.05
C ALA A 91 0.13 -15.36 -14.76
N ARG A 92 -1.12 -15.42 -14.25
CA ARG A 92 -2.23 -14.65 -14.80
C ARG A 92 -2.03 -13.14 -14.59
N GLU A 93 -2.67 -12.34 -15.41
CA GLU A 93 -2.74 -10.89 -15.21
C GLU A 93 -3.29 -10.56 -13.81
N GLY A 94 -2.72 -9.54 -13.18
CA GLY A 94 -3.08 -9.16 -11.79
C GLY A 94 -2.36 -9.96 -10.69
N TYR A 95 -1.83 -11.15 -10.99
CA TYR A 95 -1.14 -11.97 -9.99
C TYR A 95 0.05 -11.26 -9.31
N PRO A 96 0.86 -10.41 -9.98
CA PRO A 96 1.91 -9.64 -9.31
C PRO A 96 1.38 -8.77 -8.18
N TYR A 97 0.23 -8.13 -8.36
CA TYR A 97 -0.40 -7.29 -7.35
C TYR A 97 -0.98 -8.10 -6.19
N GLU A 98 -1.64 -9.24 -6.47
CA GLU A 98 -2.11 -10.14 -5.41
C GLU A 98 -0.96 -10.66 -4.55
N ARG A 99 0.11 -11.15 -5.20
CA ARG A 99 1.32 -11.61 -4.52
C ARG A 99 1.91 -10.52 -3.63
N CYS A 100 1.95 -9.29 -4.12
CA CYS A 100 2.43 -8.14 -3.38
C CYS A 100 1.51 -7.78 -2.21
N ASN A 101 0.20 -7.82 -2.38
CA ASN A 101 -0.77 -7.60 -1.31
C ASN A 101 -0.63 -8.63 -0.18
N LEU A 102 -0.46 -9.90 -0.53
CA LEU A 102 -0.19 -10.94 0.46
C LEU A 102 1.15 -10.73 1.17
N TRP A 103 2.17 -10.30 0.44
CA TRP A 103 3.46 -9.95 1.04
C TRP A 103 3.33 -8.79 2.04
N LEU A 104 2.62 -7.71 1.70
CA LEU A 104 2.29 -6.62 2.61
C LEU A 104 1.58 -7.13 3.87
N LEU A 105 0.53 -7.93 3.68
CA LEU A 105 -0.27 -8.46 4.77
C LEU A 105 0.54 -9.37 5.69
N TYR A 106 1.25 -10.35 5.16
CA TYR A 106 2.06 -11.26 5.98
C TYR A 106 3.24 -10.56 6.65
N THR A 107 3.81 -9.54 6.01
CA THR A 107 4.81 -8.67 6.65
C THR A 107 4.20 -7.94 7.85
N ALA A 108 3.00 -7.37 7.70
CA ALA A 108 2.31 -6.71 8.81
C ALA A 108 1.98 -7.70 9.93
N LEU A 109 1.44 -8.88 9.61
CA LEU A 109 1.08 -9.91 10.59
C LEU A 109 2.28 -10.45 11.38
N SER A 110 3.49 -10.40 10.81
CA SER A 110 4.71 -10.83 11.52
C SER A 110 5.05 -9.98 12.75
N TYR A 111 4.52 -8.76 12.83
CA TYR A 111 4.64 -7.90 14.03
C TYR A 111 3.60 -8.16 15.12
N GLY A 112 2.61 -9.00 14.84
CA GLY A 112 1.52 -9.35 15.72
C GLY A 112 0.16 -8.96 15.15
N ILE A 113 -0.81 -9.87 15.16
CA ILE A 113 -2.14 -9.68 14.57
C ILE A 113 -2.91 -8.50 15.21
N ASP A 114 -2.73 -8.31 16.50
CA ASP A 114 -3.32 -7.25 17.29
C ASP A 114 -2.76 -5.85 16.99
N LYS A 115 -1.58 -5.79 16.35
CA LYS A 115 -0.92 -4.54 15.97
C LYS A 115 -1.28 -4.06 14.57
N VAL A 116 -1.85 -4.92 13.73
CA VAL A 116 -2.21 -4.56 12.36
C VAL A 116 -3.39 -3.60 12.35
N ARG A 117 -3.24 -2.50 11.62
CA ARG A 117 -4.29 -1.51 11.33
C ARG A 117 -4.32 -1.27 9.84
N PHE A 118 -5.36 -1.74 9.18
CA PHE A 118 -5.51 -1.53 7.75
C PHE A 118 -6.39 -0.30 7.49
N VAL A 119 -5.88 0.62 6.68
CA VAL A 119 -6.63 1.81 6.25
C VAL A 119 -6.70 1.81 4.73
N CYS A 120 -7.90 1.83 4.17
CA CYS A 120 -8.10 1.90 2.73
C CYS A 120 -8.99 3.07 2.32
N LEU A 121 -8.69 3.67 1.16
CA LEU A 121 -9.58 4.56 0.43
C LEU A 121 -10.25 3.73 -0.67
N TRP A 122 -11.57 3.63 -0.63
CA TRP A 122 -12.30 2.77 -1.55
C TRP A 122 -13.75 3.22 -1.70
N ASN A 123 -14.31 3.08 -2.89
CA ASN A 123 -15.71 3.43 -3.18
C ASN A 123 -16.71 2.29 -2.87
N GLY A 124 -16.23 1.16 -2.35
CA GLY A 124 -17.07 -0.01 -2.07
C GLY A 124 -17.46 -0.82 -3.30
N GLY A 125 -17.01 -0.44 -4.50
CA GLY A 125 -17.27 -1.17 -5.74
C GLY A 125 -16.41 -2.42 -5.90
N GLY A 126 -16.57 -3.16 -7.01
CA GLY A 126 -15.85 -4.42 -7.28
C GLY A 126 -14.31 -4.32 -7.34
N GLY A 127 -13.78 -3.10 -7.34
CA GLY A 127 -12.34 -2.82 -7.40
C GLY A 127 -11.72 -3.10 -8.77
N ASP A 128 -10.39 -2.98 -8.83
CA ASP A 128 -9.60 -3.11 -10.07
C ASP A 128 -9.27 -4.58 -10.39
N GLY A 129 -10.12 -5.51 -9.99
CA GLY A 129 -9.89 -6.94 -10.21
C GLY A 129 -8.96 -7.60 -9.18
N PRO A 130 -8.35 -8.74 -9.54
CA PRO A 130 -7.43 -9.46 -8.69
C PRO A 130 -6.24 -8.59 -8.27
N GLY A 131 -5.99 -8.47 -6.95
CA GLY A 131 -4.94 -7.61 -6.41
C GLY A 131 -5.35 -6.16 -6.13
N GLY A 132 -6.60 -5.76 -6.42
CA GLY A 132 -7.15 -4.44 -6.10
C GLY A 132 -7.54 -4.27 -4.63
N THR A 133 -8.10 -3.09 -4.30
CA THR A 133 -8.47 -2.72 -2.92
C THR A 133 -9.49 -3.68 -2.31
N ALA A 134 -10.48 -4.13 -3.08
CA ALA A 134 -11.47 -5.10 -2.60
C ALA A 134 -10.85 -6.42 -2.15
N HIS A 135 -9.87 -6.93 -2.91
CA HIS A 135 -9.13 -8.14 -2.55
C HIS A 135 -8.41 -7.93 -1.22
N MET A 136 -7.62 -6.88 -1.08
CA MET A 136 -6.88 -6.60 0.15
C MET A 136 -7.80 -6.37 1.36
N TYR A 137 -8.92 -5.66 1.17
CA TYR A 137 -9.94 -5.47 2.20
C TYR A 137 -10.46 -6.81 2.75
N ASN A 138 -10.84 -7.73 1.86
CA ASN A 138 -11.34 -9.04 2.24
C ASN A 138 -10.28 -9.88 2.97
N GLU A 139 -9.04 -9.92 2.45
CA GLU A 139 -7.92 -10.65 3.03
C GLU A 139 -7.61 -10.18 4.46
N VAL A 140 -7.57 -8.87 4.69
CA VAL A 140 -7.31 -8.31 6.02
C VAL A 140 -8.49 -8.51 6.95
N ASN A 141 -9.72 -8.27 6.49
CA ASN A 141 -10.91 -8.38 7.32
C ASN A 141 -11.12 -9.80 7.84
N GLN A 142 -10.89 -10.81 7.00
CA GLN A 142 -10.98 -12.22 7.40
C GLN A 142 -9.97 -12.62 8.48
N ARG A 143 -8.79 -11.99 8.51
CA ARG A 143 -7.70 -12.37 9.41
C ARG A 143 -7.65 -11.54 10.68
N THR A 144 -7.92 -10.24 10.60
CA THR A 144 -7.73 -9.33 11.73
C THR A 144 -9.01 -8.66 12.19
N GLY A 145 -9.98 -8.49 11.31
CA GLY A 145 -11.18 -7.68 11.55
C GLY A 145 -10.90 -6.18 11.77
N GLN A 146 -9.63 -5.74 11.67
CA GLN A 146 -9.21 -4.36 12.00
C GLN A 146 -9.03 -3.52 10.74
N VAL A 147 -10.13 -3.20 10.10
CA VAL A 147 -10.18 -2.43 8.86
C VAL A 147 -10.81 -1.06 9.10
N THR A 148 -10.12 -0.01 8.65
CA THR A 148 -10.65 1.34 8.57
C THR A 148 -10.90 1.67 7.09
N TRP A 149 -12.16 1.73 6.73
CA TRP A 149 -12.58 2.10 5.39
C TRP A 149 -12.93 3.59 5.32
N ILE A 150 -12.28 4.29 4.39
CA ILE A 150 -12.61 5.67 4.03
C ILE A 150 -13.37 5.61 2.70
N ASP A 151 -14.66 5.87 2.75
CA ASP A 151 -15.52 5.86 1.56
C ASP A 151 -15.23 7.09 0.69
N THR A 152 -14.68 6.85 -0.50
CA THR A 152 -14.32 7.93 -1.42
C THR A 152 -15.53 8.63 -2.05
N ARG A 153 -16.73 8.06 -1.93
CA ARG A 153 -17.99 8.69 -2.39
C ARG A 153 -18.48 9.81 -1.46
N THR A 154 -17.90 9.89 -0.26
CA THR A 154 -18.28 10.87 0.79
C THR A 154 -17.22 11.94 1.02
N LEU A 155 -16.19 11.99 0.16
CA LEU A 155 -15.08 12.97 0.24
C LEU A 155 -15.36 14.22 -0.58
#